data_4cf6876f6ac69ffa041bc60ed8b5dd82
#
_entry.id   4cf6876f6ac69ffa041bc60ed8b5dd82
#
_cell.length_a   1.000
_cell.length_b   1.000
_cell.length_c   1.000
_cell.angle_alpha   90.00
_cell.angle_beta   90.00
_cell.angle_gamma   90.00
#
_symmetry.space_group_name_H-M   'P 1'
#
loop_
_entity.id
_entity.type
_entity.pdbx_description
1 polymer ?
#
loop_
_entity_poly.entity_id
_entity_poly.type
_entity_poly.pdbx_seq_one_letter_code
_entity_poly.pdbx_strand_id
1 'polypeptide(L)'
;AVEFEAECEVRPEITVPGYGGLRVEIDPIDIHDEAFDTAVADQLKGHGTLEDVDRAAESGDYVTLDMTATRDGEELAGLNIEDWSYEIGQGWVTEDFDEKLIGAKVGEELSFSSTPKGTEEEADFTVKLSAVKSLALPDVDDAWVEENIGEYTDVASWHEAIKEQLSESNLNAVRQTLGQKVTDALVELVDI
;
A
#
# COMPACT_ATOMS: atom_id res chain seq x y z
N ALA A 1 -20.51 -35.13 57.91
CA ALA A 1 -20.51 -33.90 57.12
C ALA A 1 -19.23 -33.89 56.30
N VAL A 2 -19.30 -33.64 55.02
CA VAL A 2 -18.17 -33.47 54.13
C VAL A 2 -18.11 -31.96 53.82
N GLU A 3 -17.04 -31.32 54.23
CA GLU A 3 -16.78 -29.92 53.84
C GLU A 3 -15.93 -29.94 52.57
N PHE A 4 -16.31 -29.08 51.61
CA PHE A 4 -15.52 -28.86 50.45
C PHE A 4 -15.40 -27.33 50.18
N GLU A 5 -14.28 -26.92 49.71
CA GLU A 5 -13.99 -25.54 49.27
C GLU A 5 -13.86 -25.53 47.76
N ALA A 6 -14.50 -24.59 47.11
CA ALA A 6 -14.42 -24.40 45.66
C ALA A 6 -13.98 -22.98 45.36
N GLU A 7 -12.86 -22.89 44.69
CA GLU A 7 -12.34 -21.63 44.17
C GLU A 7 -12.86 -21.39 42.76
N CYS A 8 -13.52 -20.26 42.54
CA CYS A 8 -14.08 -19.90 41.23
C CYS A 8 -13.53 -18.54 40.80
N GLU A 9 -13.02 -18.47 39.58
CA GLU A 9 -12.69 -17.18 38.95
C GLU A 9 -14.02 -16.46 38.59
N VAL A 10 -14.21 -15.26 39.13
CA VAL A 10 -15.34 -14.39 38.81
C VAL A 10 -14.85 -13.19 37.97
N ARG A 11 -15.72 -12.68 37.13
CA ARG A 11 -15.40 -11.44 36.39
C ARG A 11 -15.25 -10.31 37.40
N PRO A 12 -14.13 -9.54 37.34
CA PRO A 12 -13.98 -8.39 38.23
C PRO A 12 -15.01 -7.32 37.95
N GLU A 13 -15.50 -6.65 38.98
CA GLU A 13 -16.27 -5.42 38.83
C GLU A 13 -15.34 -4.30 38.44
N ILE A 14 -15.42 -3.87 37.18
CA ILE A 14 -14.59 -2.81 36.63
C ILE A 14 -15.28 -1.46 36.87
N THR A 15 -14.62 -0.58 37.60
CA THR A 15 -15.03 0.80 37.79
C THR A 15 -14.09 1.70 37.01
N VAL A 16 -14.64 2.55 36.11
CA VAL A 16 -13.85 3.51 35.32
C VAL A 16 -14.03 4.90 35.93
N PRO A 17 -13.13 5.37 36.81
CA PRO A 17 -13.22 6.70 37.38
C PRO A 17 -12.83 7.78 36.36
N GLY A 18 -13.55 8.90 36.35
CA GLY A 18 -13.12 10.07 35.57
C GLY A 18 -13.41 10.07 34.08
N TYR A 19 -14.15 9.06 33.56
CA TYR A 19 -14.45 8.95 32.12
C TYR A 19 -15.20 10.17 31.55
N GLY A 20 -15.97 10.92 32.36
CA GLY A 20 -16.67 12.12 31.93
C GLY A 20 -15.80 13.32 31.60
N GLY A 21 -14.49 13.25 31.91
CA GLY A 21 -13.50 14.28 31.60
C GLY A 21 -12.48 13.86 30.54
N LEU A 22 -12.66 12.69 29.93
CA LEU A 22 -11.74 12.16 28.94
C LEU A 22 -11.63 13.10 27.76
N ARG A 23 -10.39 13.38 27.35
CA ARG A 23 -10.07 14.15 26.14
C ARG A 23 -9.08 13.36 25.33
N VAL A 24 -9.39 13.18 24.06
CA VAL A 24 -8.48 12.59 23.06
C VAL A 24 -8.25 13.59 21.95
N GLU A 25 -7.01 13.69 21.50
CA GLU A 25 -6.65 14.53 20.36
C GLU A 25 -6.68 13.68 19.11
N ILE A 26 -7.30 14.20 18.08
CA ILE A 26 -7.33 13.62 16.73
C ILE A 26 -6.76 14.62 15.75
N ASP A 27 -6.07 14.12 14.75
CA ASP A 27 -5.54 14.94 13.68
C ASP A 27 -6.68 15.55 12.85
N PRO A 28 -6.52 16.79 12.33
CA PRO A 28 -7.52 17.41 11.48
C PRO A 28 -7.81 16.56 10.24
N ILE A 29 -9.07 16.59 9.81
CA ILE A 29 -9.51 15.91 8.59
C ILE A 29 -9.23 16.85 7.42
N ASP A 30 -8.02 16.84 6.91
CA ASP A 30 -7.66 17.59 5.71
C ASP A 30 -7.44 16.64 4.52
N ILE A 31 -8.02 17.02 3.39
CA ILE A 31 -7.69 16.37 2.10
C ILE A 31 -6.49 17.11 1.56
N HIS A 32 -5.31 16.50 1.66
CA HIS A 32 -4.11 17.03 1.04
C HIS A 32 -4.21 16.91 -0.48
N ASP A 33 -3.74 17.93 -1.20
CA ASP A 33 -3.73 17.92 -2.67
C ASP A 33 -3.01 16.69 -3.23
N GLU A 34 -1.95 16.23 -2.57
CA GLU A 34 -1.24 14.99 -2.94
C GLU A 34 -2.13 13.73 -2.90
N ALA A 35 -3.02 13.63 -1.91
CA ALA A 35 -3.95 12.49 -1.81
C ALA A 35 -4.99 12.52 -2.92
N PHE A 36 -5.42 13.72 -3.31
CA PHE A 36 -6.33 13.91 -4.43
C PHE A 36 -5.65 13.56 -5.76
N ASP A 37 -4.45 14.09 -6.01
CA ASP A 37 -3.68 13.81 -7.23
C ASP A 37 -3.38 12.31 -7.35
N THR A 38 -3.03 11.65 -6.24
CA THR A 38 -2.81 10.20 -6.21
C THR A 38 -4.08 9.44 -6.55
N ALA A 39 -5.24 9.82 -5.98
CA ALA A 39 -6.51 9.16 -6.26
C ALA A 39 -6.94 9.30 -7.71
N VAL A 40 -6.74 10.48 -8.30
CA VAL A 40 -6.97 10.73 -9.73
C VAL A 40 -6.04 9.86 -10.58
N ALA A 41 -4.74 9.86 -10.28
CA ALA A 41 -3.76 9.06 -11.00
C ALA A 41 -4.06 7.56 -10.91
N ASP A 42 -4.46 7.06 -9.76
CA ASP A 42 -4.81 5.65 -9.57
C ASP A 42 -6.04 5.23 -10.38
N GLN A 43 -7.05 6.09 -10.48
CA GLN A 43 -8.19 5.83 -11.35
C GLN A 43 -7.79 5.84 -12.83
N LEU A 44 -6.94 6.76 -13.24
CA LEU A 44 -6.45 6.86 -14.62
C LEU A 44 -5.52 5.71 -15.03
N LYS A 45 -4.81 5.09 -14.09
CA LYS A 45 -3.97 3.91 -14.37
C LYS A 45 -4.73 2.80 -15.09
N GLY A 46 -6.00 2.59 -14.71
CA GLY A 46 -6.86 1.59 -15.36
C GLY A 46 -7.18 1.87 -16.83
N HIS A 47 -7.01 3.09 -17.27
CA HIS A 47 -7.25 3.57 -18.64
C HIS A 47 -5.96 3.93 -19.39
N GLY A 48 -4.81 3.77 -18.73
CA GLY A 48 -3.51 4.05 -19.33
C GLY A 48 -3.09 2.98 -20.34
N THR A 49 -2.22 3.37 -21.24
CA THR A 49 -1.57 2.49 -22.21
C THR A 49 -0.10 2.32 -21.88
N LEU A 50 0.39 1.10 -21.92
CA LEU A 50 1.82 0.84 -21.75
C LEU A 50 2.55 1.08 -23.06
N GLU A 51 3.48 2.05 -23.03
CA GLU A 51 4.32 2.39 -24.17
C GLU A 51 5.76 1.97 -23.92
N ASP A 52 6.38 1.32 -24.89
CA ASP A 52 7.80 0.97 -24.81
C ASP A 52 8.67 2.24 -24.81
N VAL A 53 9.59 2.33 -23.86
CA VAL A 53 10.49 3.46 -23.74
C VAL A 53 11.94 3.02 -23.80
N ASP A 54 12.77 3.80 -24.55
CA ASP A 54 14.19 3.56 -24.69
C ASP A 54 14.99 4.51 -23.76
N ARG A 55 14.63 4.47 -22.47
CA ARG A 55 15.33 5.19 -21.39
C ARG A 55 15.58 4.26 -20.22
N ALA A 56 16.37 4.73 -19.25
CA ALA A 56 16.50 4.05 -17.97
C ALA A 56 15.15 3.99 -17.25
N ALA A 57 14.92 2.89 -16.53
CA ALA A 57 13.71 2.66 -15.76
C ALA A 57 13.57 3.67 -14.60
N GLU A 58 12.38 4.15 -14.38
CA GLU A 58 12.01 5.08 -13.32
C GLU A 58 10.93 4.48 -12.42
N SER A 59 10.71 5.09 -11.26
CA SER A 59 9.62 4.68 -10.37
C SER A 59 8.27 4.85 -11.06
N GLY A 60 7.41 3.84 -11.00
CA GLY A 60 6.11 3.79 -11.68
C GLY A 60 6.16 3.23 -13.10
N ASP A 61 7.34 2.92 -13.64
CA ASP A 61 7.44 2.19 -14.91
C ASP A 61 7.14 0.71 -14.73
N TYR A 62 6.65 0.11 -15.79
CA TYR A 62 6.45 -1.33 -15.90
C TYR A 62 7.65 -1.95 -16.61
N VAL A 63 8.32 -2.86 -15.95
CA VAL A 63 9.46 -3.58 -16.52
C VAL A 63 9.09 -5.03 -16.78
N THR A 64 9.55 -5.57 -17.91
CA THR A 64 9.54 -7.01 -18.13
C THR A 64 10.92 -7.52 -17.80
N LEU A 65 11.01 -8.48 -16.89
CA LEU A 65 12.28 -8.99 -16.41
C LEU A 65 12.25 -10.51 -16.20
N ASP A 66 13.44 -11.10 -16.32
CA ASP A 66 13.72 -12.45 -15.88
C ASP A 66 14.45 -12.36 -14.54
N MET A 67 13.98 -13.07 -13.53
CA MET A 67 14.56 -13.07 -12.20
C MET A 67 14.92 -14.49 -11.77
N THR A 68 16.13 -14.66 -11.28
CA THR A 68 16.61 -15.85 -10.58
C THR A 68 17.11 -15.47 -9.21
N ALA A 69 16.77 -16.26 -8.21
CA ALA A 69 17.30 -16.10 -6.85
C ALA A 69 17.95 -17.42 -6.39
N THR A 70 19.15 -17.30 -5.84
CA THR A 70 19.90 -18.45 -5.32
C THR A 70 20.33 -18.19 -3.88
N ARG A 71 20.45 -19.27 -3.11
CA ARG A 71 21.02 -19.24 -1.75
C ARG A 71 21.97 -20.42 -1.60
N ASP A 72 23.22 -20.18 -1.19
CA ASP A 72 24.26 -21.20 -1.08
C ASP A 72 24.48 -22.01 -2.38
N GLY A 73 24.16 -21.42 -3.53
CA GLY A 73 24.25 -22.05 -4.85
C GLY A 73 23.04 -22.91 -5.25
N GLU A 74 22.00 -22.95 -4.42
CA GLU A 74 20.74 -23.62 -4.74
C GLU A 74 19.66 -22.60 -5.16
N GLU A 75 18.88 -22.91 -6.18
CA GLU A 75 17.79 -22.06 -6.66
C GLU A 75 16.63 -22.02 -5.66
N LEU A 76 16.13 -20.80 -5.37
CA LEU A 76 14.99 -20.61 -4.51
C LEU A 76 13.68 -20.78 -5.30
N ALA A 77 12.95 -21.83 -4.99
CA ALA A 77 11.65 -22.08 -5.62
C ALA A 77 10.68 -20.91 -5.35
N GLY A 78 10.05 -20.42 -6.43
CA GLY A 78 9.09 -19.31 -6.37
C GLY A 78 9.68 -17.92 -6.58
N LEU A 79 11.02 -17.79 -6.65
CA LEU A 79 11.71 -16.56 -7.00
C LEU A 79 12.44 -16.64 -8.35
N ASN A 80 12.24 -17.72 -9.09
CA ASN A 80 12.74 -17.91 -10.45
C ASN A 80 11.57 -17.72 -11.42
N ILE A 81 11.53 -16.56 -12.08
CA ILE A 81 10.41 -16.14 -12.91
C ILE A 81 10.98 -15.58 -14.21
N GLU A 82 10.41 -16.01 -15.33
CA GLU A 82 10.73 -15.51 -16.67
C GLU A 82 9.58 -14.64 -17.18
N ASP A 83 9.90 -13.62 -18.00
CA ASP A 83 8.94 -12.69 -18.61
C ASP A 83 7.98 -12.05 -17.59
N TRP A 84 8.47 -11.73 -16.39
CA TRP A 84 7.64 -11.13 -15.35
C TRP A 84 7.46 -9.63 -15.59
N SER A 85 6.17 -9.22 -15.68
CA SER A 85 5.81 -7.81 -15.74
C SER A 85 5.66 -7.27 -14.32
N TYR A 86 6.49 -6.31 -13.96
CA TYR A 86 6.57 -5.72 -12.64
C TYR A 86 6.49 -4.18 -12.69
N GLU A 87 5.63 -3.58 -11.88
CA GLU A 87 5.57 -2.12 -11.67
C GLU A 87 6.60 -1.72 -10.61
N ILE A 88 7.56 -0.87 -10.97
CA ILE A 88 8.60 -0.39 -10.05
C ILE A 88 7.96 0.53 -9.00
N GLY A 89 8.15 0.18 -7.73
CA GLY A 89 7.58 0.90 -6.58
C GLY A 89 6.61 0.06 -5.75
N GLN A 90 6.26 -1.16 -6.19
CA GLN A 90 5.37 -2.05 -5.45
C GLN A 90 6.05 -2.72 -4.23
N GLY A 91 7.37 -2.85 -4.26
CA GLY A 91 8.16 -3.41 -3.18
C GLY A 91 7.80 -4.85 -2.83
N TRP A 92 7.50 -5.71 -3.80
CA TRP A 92 7.02 -7.06 -3.51
C TRP A 92 8.11 -8.08 -3.19
N VAL A 93 9.30 -7.91 -3.76
CA VAL A 93 10.39 -8.89 -3.68
C VAL A 93 11.24 -8.67 -2.44
N THR A 94 11.93 -7.54 -2.38
CA THR A 94 12.75 -7.10 -1.26
C THR A 94 12.54 -5.61 -1.01
N GLU A 95 13.03 -5.06 0.10
CA GLU A 95 12.86 -3.63 0.41
C GLU A 95 13.63 -2.72 -0.57
N ASP A 96 14.78 -3.19 -1.07
CA ASP A 96 15.68 -2.45 -1.95
C ASP A 96 15.56 -2.86 -3.44
N PHE A 97 14.67 -3.80 -3.78
CA PHE A 97 14.50 -4.31 -5.15
C PHE A 97 14.20 -3.20 -6.15
N ASP A 98 13.24 -2.35 -5.79
CA ASP A 98 12.84 -1.24 -6.66
C ASP A 98 13.97 -0.23 -6.87
N GLU A 99 14.74 0.07 -5.84
CA GLU A 99 15.89 0.97 -5.92
C GLU A 99 16.97 0.44 -6.86
N LYS A 100 17.15 -0.89 -6.93
CA LYS A 100 18.11 -1.53 -7.86
C LYS A 100 17.64 -1.49 -9.31
N LEU A 101 16.33 -1.52 -9.55
CA LEU A 101 15.75 -1.44 -10.89
C LEU A 101 15.75 -0.01 -11.44
N ILE A 102 15.63 1.00 -10.56
CA ILE A 102 15.67 2.40 -10.98
C ILE A 102 17.05 2.73 -11.60
N GLY A 103 17.02 3.24 -12.81
CA GLY A 103 18.22 3.58 -13.58
C GLY A 103 18.72 2.48 -14.50
N ALA A 104 18.21 1.26 -14.38
CA ALA A 104 18.56 0.14 -15.25
C ALA A 104 17.97 0.29 -16.66
N LYS A 105 18.64 -0.29 -17.65
CA LYS A 105 18.25 -0.23 -19.06
C LYS A 105 17.86 -1.60 -19.60
N VAL A 106 17.13 -1.58 -20.69
CA VAL A 106 16.78 -2.79 -21.43
C VAL A 106 18.04 -3.57 -21.82
N GLY A 107 18.06 -4.86 -21.54
CA GLY A 107 19.20 -5.76 -21.78
C GLY A 107 20.25 -5.77 -20.69
N GLU A 108 20.11 -4.95 -19.66
CA GLU A 108 21.03 -4.94 -18.52
C GLU A 108 20.73 -6.11 -17.57
N GLU A 109 21.79 -6.71 -17.06
CA GLU A 109 21.74 -7.76 -16.05
C GLU A 109 22.26 -7.22 -14.72
N LEU A 110 21.42 -7.23 -13.72
CA LEU A 110 21.70 -6.76 -12.38
C LEU A 110 21.90 -7.96 -11.46
N SER A 111 22.96 -7.93 -10.66
CA SER A 111 23.20 -8.94 -9.63
C SER A 111 23.41 -8.26 -8.30
N PHE A 112 22.65 -8.67 -7.29
CA PHE A 112 22.73 -8.12 -5.95
C PHE A 112 22.21 -9.13 -4.92
N SER A 113 22.66 -8.97 -3.67
CA SER A 113 22.18 -9.78 -2.55
C SER A 113 21.17 -8.96 -1.76
N SER A 114 20.05 -9.55 -1.40
CA SER A 114 19.01 -8.92 -0.58
C SER A 114 18.15 -9.98 0.12
N THR A 115 17.39 -9.54 1.13
CA THR A 115 16.52 -10.44 1.91
C THR A 115 15.10 -10.45 1.33
N PRO A 116 14.63 -11.58 0.78
CA PRO A 116 13.27 -11.70 0.27
C PRO A 116 12.23 -11.48 1.36
N LYS A 117 11.15 -10.78 1.05
CA LYS A 117 10.03 -10.60 1.98
C LYS A 117 9.47 -11.95 2.44
N GLY A 118 9.30 -12.07 3.76
CA GLY A 118 8.81 -13.31 4.38
C GLY A 118 9.93 -14.29 4.78
N THR A 119 11.20 -13.94 4.58
CA THR A 119 12.37 -14.68 5.08
C THR A 119 13.28 -13.75 5.87
N GLU A 120 14.15 -14.34 6.70
CA GLU A 120 15.21 -13.60 7.44
C GLU A 120 16.60 -13.84 6.84
N GLU A 121 16.68 -14.62 5.78
CA GLU A 121 17.94 -15.06 5.19
C GLU A 121 18.14 -14.37 3.82
N GLU A 122 19.37 -13.94 3.61
CA GLU A 122 19.81 -13.27 2.39
C GLU A 122 19.84 -14.23 1.20
N ALA A 123 19.55 -13.73 0.00
CA ALA A 123 19.62 -14.46 -1.24
C ALA A 123 20.28 -13.62 -2.33
N ASP A 124 20.96 -14.27 -3.26
CA ASP A 124 21.58 -13.64 -4.42
C ASP A 124 20.57 -13.61 -5.58
N PHE A 125 20.25 -12.40 -6.01
CA PHE A 125 19.36 -12.15 -7.13
C PHE A 125 20.15 -11.84 -8.39
N THR A 126 19.70 -12.43 -9.49
CA THR A 126 20.10 -12.05 -10.84
C THR A 126 18.86 -11.66 -11.60
N VAL A 127 18.80 -10.41 -12.06
CA VAL A 127 17.65 -9.82 -12.74
C VAL A 127 18.10 -9.29 -14.08
N LYS A 128 17.43 -9.71 -15.15
CA LYS A 128 17.68 -9.23 -16.50
C LYS A 128 16.46 -8.50 -17.03
N LEU A 129 16.63 -7.22 -17.41
CA LEU A 129 15.55 -6.42 -17.96
C LEU A 129 15.39 -6.72 -19.46
N SER A 130 14.21 -7.15 -19.86
CA SER A 130 13.86 -7.42 -21.25
C SER A 130 13.13 -6.26 -21.92
N ALA A 131 12.31 -5.51 -21.16
CA ALA A 131 11.63 -4.30 -21.65
C ALA A 131 11.40 -3.31 -20.50
N VAL A 132 11.34 -2.03 -20.86
CA VAL A 132 10.87 -0.94 -19.98
C VAL A 132 9.71 -0.25 -20.66
N LYS A 133 8.59 -0.12 -19.97
CA LYS A 133 7.36 0.53 -20.46
C LYS A 133 6.92 1.60 -19.50
N SER A 134 6.59 2.77 -20.01
CA SER A 134 5.94 3.80 -19.21
C SER A 134 4.42 3.72 -19.39
N LEU A 135 3.69 4.05 -18.33
CA LEU A 135 2.24 4.16 -18.39
C LEU A 135 1.89 5.55 -18.91
N ALA A 136 1.47 5.62 -20.18
CA ALA A 136 0.91 6.83 -20.76
C ALA A 136 -0.54 6.97 -20.30
N LEU A 137 -0.82 7.98 -19.49
CA LEU A 137 -2.18 8.29 -19.05
C LEU A 137 -2.92 9.03 -20.17
N PRO A 138 -4.23 8.83 -20.31
CA PRO A 138 -5.01 9.54 -21.30
C PRO A 138 -5.11 11.04 -20.99
N ASP A 139 -5.26 11.85 -22.03
CA ASP A 139 -5.66 13.26 -21.86
C ASP A 139 -7.11 13.32 -21.38
N VAL A 140 -7.33 13.85 -20.20
CA VAL A 140 -8.63 13.87 -19.54
C VAL A 140 -9.36 15.18 -19.90
N ASP A 141 -10.43 15.05 -20.67
CA ASP A 141 -11.39 16.12 -20.92
C ASP A 141 -12.82 15.65 -20.58
N ASP A 142 -13.80 16.56 -20.68
CA ASP A 142 -15.19 16.24 -20.32
C ASP A 142 -15.76 15.11 -21.18
N ALA A 143 -15.40 15.05 -22.47
CA ALA A 143 -15.86 14.01 -23.37
C ALA A 143 -15.25 12.65 -23.00
N TRP A 144 -13.99 12.63 -22.61
CA TRP A 144 -13.33 11.41 -22.15
C TRP A 144 -13.95 10.89 -20.85
N VAL A 145 -14.28 11.79 -19.89
CA VAL A 145 -14.95 11.42 -18.63
C VAL A 145 -16.33 10.82 -18.91
N GLU A 146 -17.13 11.44 -19.76
CA GLU A 146 -18.46 10.94 -20.14
C GLU A 146 -18.38 9.55 -20.80
N GLU A 147 -17.38 9.31 -21.65
CA GLU A 147 -17.23 8.04 -22.38
C GLU A 147 -16.66 6.91 -21.53
N ASN A 148 -15.65 7.19 -20.68
CA ASN A 148 -14.86 6.17 -20.01
C ASN A 148 -15.22 5.97 -18.54
N ILE A 149 -15.65 7.02 -17.83
CA ILE A 149 -16.10 6.92 -16.44
C ILE A 149 -17.61 6.68 -16.36
N GLY A 150 -18.38 7.26 -17.32
CA GLY A 150 -19.79 6.93 -17.54
C GLY A 150 -20.78 7.39 -16.48
N GLU A 151 -20.33 7.73 -15.29
CA GLU A 151 -21.16 8.21 -14.15
C GLU A 151 -21.17 9.74 -14.08
N TYR A 152 -20.22 10.41 -14.73
CA TYR A 152 -20.02 11.86 -14.69
C TYR A 152 -20.01 12.42 -16.11
N THR A 153 -20.47 13.66 -16.23
CA THR A 153 -20.61 14.35 -17.55
C THR A 153 -19.46 15.31 -17.84
N ASP A 154 -18.63 15.58 -16.85
CA ASP A 154 -17.50 16.52 -16.95
C ASP A 154 -16.44 16.22 -15.90
N VAL A 155 -15.22 16.75 -16.12
CA VAL A 155 -14.07 16.59 -15.23
C VAL A 155 -14.35 17.17 -13.83
N ALA A 156 -15.10 18.26 -13.75
CA ALA A 156 -15.35 18.94 -12.47
C ALA A 156 -16.24 18.09 -11.55
N SER A 157 -17.31 17.49 -12.08
CA SER A 157 -18.20 16.60 -11.32
C SER A 157 -17.47 15.30 -10.88
N TRP A 158 -16.62 14.75 -11.74
CA TRP A 158 -15.79 13.61 -11.39
C TRP A 158 -14.80 13.94 -10.28
N HIS A 159 -14.08 15.07 -10.36
CA HIS A 159 -13.16 15.54 -9.33
C HIS A 159 -13.88 15.83 -7.99
N GLU A 160 -15.10 16.36 -8.02
CA GLU A 160 -15.90 16.59 -6.82
C GLU A 160 -16.26 15.27 -6.13
N ALA A 161 -16.64 14.25 -6.90
CA ALA A 161 -16.93 12.92 -6.39
C ALA A 161 -15.69 12.25 -5.76
N ILE A 162 -14.50 12.39 -6.35
CA ILE A 162 -13.25 11.91 -5.77
C ILE A 162 -12.99 12.58 -4.42
N LYS A 163 -13.16 13.92 -4.34
CA LYS A 163 -12.99 14.66 -3.08
C LYS A 163 -13.99 14.23 -2.02
N GLU A 164 -15.23 13.98 -2.38
CA GLU A 164 -16.25 13.48 -1.47
C GLU A 164 -15.89 12.07 -0.95
N GLN A 165 -15.46 11.18 -1.84
CA GLN A 165 -15.00 9.83 -1.46
C GLN A 165 -13.79 9.87 -0.52
N LEU A 166 -12.80 10.72 -0.79
CA LEU A 166 -11.63 10.91 0.08
C LEU A 166 -12.06 11.48 1.45
N SER A 167 -12.99 12.44 1.46
CA SER A 167 -13.54 13.00 2.70
C SER A 167 -14.25 11.95 3.55
N GLU A 168 -15.08 11.12 2.95
CA GLU A 168 -15.75 10.02 3.65
C GLU A 168 -14.76 8.96 4.17
N SER A 169 -13.76 8.60 3.36
CA SER A 169 -12.69 7.68 3.76
C SER A 169 -11.92 8.21 4.96
N ASN A 170 -11.49 9.48 4.90
CA ASN A 170 -10.79 10.15 6.01
C ASN A 170 -11.66 10.22 7.25
N LEU A 171 -12.95 10.56 7.12
CA LEU A 171 -13.89 10.60 8.24
C LEU A 171 -14.04 9.23 8.90
N ASN A 172 -14.08 8.16 8.11
CA ASN A 172 -14.16 6.80 8.64
C ASN A 172 -12.86 6.38 9.35
N ALA A 173 -11.70 6.72 8.79
CA ALA A 173 -10.40 6.49 9.41
C ALA A 173 -10.29 7.22 10.76
N VAL A 174 -10.71 8.50 10.79
CA VAL A 174 -10.73 9.29 12.03
C VAL A 174 -11.69 8.70 13.07
N ARG A 175 -12.86 8.22 12.66
CA ARG A 175 -13.81 7.54 13.57
C ARG A 175 -13.20 6.28 14.18
N GLN A 176 -12.49 5.48 13.41
CA GLN A 176 -11.80 4.29 13.91
C GLN A 176 -10.67 4.67 14.88
N THR A 177 -9.84 5.64 14.51
CA THR A 177 -8.76 6.16 15.36
C THR A 177 -9.30 6.74 16.66
N LEU A 178 -10.39 7.51 16.59
CA LEU A 178 -11.07 8.04 17.78
C LEU A 178 -11.56 6.91 18.69
N GLY A 179 -12.20 5.90 18.13
CA GLY A 179 -12.65 4.72 18.88
C GLY A 179 -11.49 4.02 19.59
N GLN A 180 -10.37 3.83 18.90
CA GLN A 180 -9.17 3.23 19.46
C GLN A 180 -8.57 4.10 20.59
N LYS A 181 -8.32 5.38 20.32
CA LYS A 181 -7.76 6.32 21.32
C LYS A 181 -8.65 6.46 22.57
N VAL A 182 -9.97 6.45 22.39
CA VAL A 182 -10.92 6.48 23.52
C VAL A 182 -10.83 5.19 24.33
N THR A 183 -10.72 4.04 23.66
CA THR A 183 -10.60 2.74 24.34
C THR A 183 -9.28 2.68 25.11
N ASP A 184 -8.17 3.07 24.51
CA ASP A 184 -6.86 3.08 25.13
C ASP A 184 -6.84 4.00 26.37
N ALA A 185 -7.39 5.20 26.22
CA ALA A 185 -7.49 6.15 27.34
C ALA A 185 -8.46 5.69 28.45
N LEU A 186 -9.49 4.90 28.13
CA LEU A 186 -10.34 4.26 29.13
C LEU A 186 -9.61 3.12 29.86
N VAL A 187 -8.81 2.33 29.14
CA VAL A 187 -8.00 1.25 29.74
C VAL A 187 -6.98 1.83 30.71
N GLU A 188 -6.37 2.98 30.38
CA GLU A 188 -5.42 3.66 31.29
C GLU A 188 -6.07 4.16 32.60
N LEU A 189 -7.40 4.40 32.60
CA LEU A 189 -8.14 4.81 33.78
C LEU A 189 -8.57 3.64 34.67
N VAL A 190 -8.43 2.42 34.18
CA VAL A 190 -8.83 1.21 34.91
C VAL A 190 -7.58 0.58 35.52
N ASP A 191 -7.53 0.54 36.85
CA ASP A 191 -6.56 -0.26 37.61
C ASP A 191 -7.06 -1.72 37.63
N ILE A 192 -6.43 -2.60 36.88
CA ILE A 192 -6.72 -4.04 36.85
C ILE A 192 -5.59 -4.78 37.54
#